data_bf15a79307536197e0ef1ce2975a907a
#
_entry.id   bf15a79307536197e0ef1ce2975a907a
#
_cell.length_a   1.000
_cell.length_b   1.000
_cell.length_c   1.000
_cell.angle_alpha   90.00
_cell.angle_beta   90.00
_cell.angle_gamma   90.00
#
_symmetry.space_group_name_H-M   'P 1'
#
loop_
_entity.id
_entity.type
_entity.pdbx_description
1 polymer ?
#
loop_
_entity_poly.entity_id
_entity_poly.type
_entity_poly.pdbx_seq_one_letter_code
_entity_poly.pdbx_strand_id
1 'polypeptide(L)'
;GRIGLKRFDQAERSVGGVMEYHGGRLGLRLEGESHSAEMQVTISGLPAGERLNAETLRTLLARRRPGQSALTTARQEPDEPEILSGVKDGILTGEPVTIRFANRDMRPADYEAVKTVPRPAHADYTQYLQIGAIPAGGGALGGRMTLLLCAAGGIALGLLEQRGITVAARLLSVGAVRDIPLPVQPERERLKALAAKPL
;
A
#
# COMPACT_ATOMS: atom_id res chain seq x y z
N GLY A 1 -29.26 5.51 -10.22
CA GLY A 1 -28.38 4.68 -11.02
C GLY A 1 -27.49 3.90 -10.10
N ARG A 2 -27.55 2.56 -10.13
CA ARG A 2 -26.61 1.68 -9.40
C ARG A 2 -25.23 1.88 -10.01
N ILE A 3 -24.28 2.42 -9.26
CA ILE A 3 -22.86 2.36 -9.59
C ILE A 3 -22.48 0.89 -9.43
N GLY A 4 -22.35 0.18 -10.54
CA GLY A 4 -21.84 -1.17 -10.55
C GLY A 4 -20.36 -1.15 -10.12
N LEU A 5 -20.09 -1.48 -8.88
CA LEU A 5 -18.74 -1.81 -8.40
C LEU A 5 -18.29 -3.05 -9.18
N LYS A 6 -17.57 -2.84 -10.29
CA LYS A 6 -16.79 -3.92 -10.89
C LYS A 6 -15.78 -4.34 -9.82
N ARG A 7 -15.84 -5.59 -9.41
CA ARG A 7 -14.82 -6.21 -8.56
C ARG A 7 -13.46 -5.98 -9.22
N PHE A 8 -12.45 -5.64 -8.43
CA PHE A 8 -11.06 -5.76 -8.86
C PHE A 8 -10.88 -7.21 -9.32
N ASP A 9 -10.68 -7.38 -10.63
CA ASP A 9 -10.34 -8.68 -11.16
C ASP A 9 -8.99 -9.10 -10.58
N GLN A 10 -8.88 -10.38 -10.32
CA GLN A 10 -7.85 -11.02 -9.50
C GLN A 10 -6.44 -10.48 -9.77
N ALA A 11 -5.68 -10.29 -8.70
CA ALA A 11 -4.25 -10.01 -8.80
C ALA A 11 -3.58 -11.11 -9.61
N GLU A 12 -3.14 -10.80 -10.82
CA GLU A 12 -2.32 -11.71 -11.61
C GLU A 12 -0.95 -11.79 -10.95
N ARG A 13 -0.60 -12.98 -10.48
CA ARG A 13 0.66 -13.24 -9.81
C ARG A 13 1.71 -13.62 -10.85
N SER A 14 2.67 -12.74 -11.08
CA SER A 14 3.84 -13.12 -11.85
C SER A 14 4.91 -13.76 -10.96
N VAL A 15 5.69 -14.65 -11.53
CA VAL A 15 6.87 -15.24 -10.92
C VAL A 15 7.90 -14.13 -10.70
N GLY A 16 8.45 -14.00 -9.46
CA GLY A 16 9.56 -13.08 -9.20
C GLY A 16 9.20 -11.74 -8.54
N GLY A 17 8.33 -11.71 -7.52
CA GLY A 17 8.16 -10.51 -6.68
C GLY A 17 7.34 -9.38 -7.31
N VAL A 18 6.58 -9.65 -8.37
CA VAL A 18 5.67 -8.69 -9.01
C VAL A 18 4.22 -9.06 -8.72
N MET A 19 3.40 -8.07 -8.32
CA MET A 19 1.95 -8.19 -8.22
C MET A 19 1.29 -7.14 -9.09
N GLU A 20 0.26 -7.55 -9.84
CA GLU A 20 -0.52 -6.67 -10.69
C GLU A 20 -1.98 -6.66 -10.28
N TYR A 21 -2.59 -5.48 -10.32
CA TYR A 21 -4.00 -5.26 -10.04
C TYR A 21 -4.58 -4.44 -11.18
N HIS A 22 -5.70 -4.87 -11.72
CA HIS A 22 -6.41 -4.18 -12.77
C HIS A 22 -7.84 -3.85 -12.33
N GLY A 23 -8.26 -2.60 -12.50
CA GLY A 23 -9.58 -2.13 -12.15
C GLY A 23 -10.07 -1.03 -13.06
N GLY A 24 -10.89 -1.35 -14.03
CA GLY A 24 -11.42 -0.37 -14.97
C GLY A 24 -10.32 0.30 -15.78
N ARG A 25 -10.02 1.58 -15.49
CA ARG A 25 -8.95 2.34 -16.15
C ARG A 25 -7.61 2.26 -15.44
N LEU A 26 -7.63 1.94 -14.13
CA LEU A 26 -6.41 1.94 -13.31
C LEU A 26 -5.76 0.57 -13.33
N GLY A 27 -4.45 0.55 -13.53
CA GLY A 27 -3.59 -0.59 -13.29
C GLY A 27 -2.55 -0.26 -12.24
N LEU A 28 -2.24 -1.23 -11.37
CA LEU A 28 -1.16 -1.14 -10.40
C LEU A 28 -0.20 -2.28 -10.66
N ARG A 29 1.09 -1.98 -10.74
CA ARG A 29 2.17 -2.96 -10.76
C ARG A 29 3.07 -2.70 -9.58
N LEU A 30 3.16 -3.67 -8.68
CA LEU A 30 3.98 -3.62 -7.47
C LEU A 30 5.18 -4.52 -7.66
N GLU A 31 6.39 -3.98 -7.49
CA GLU A 31 7.64 -4.69 -7.74
C GLU A 31 8.56 -4.59 -6.52
N GLY A 32 9.35 -5.64 -6.29
CA GLY A 32 10.26 -5.76 -5.18
C GLY A 32 9.75 -6.67 -4.08
N GLU A 33 10.54 -6.77 -3.03
CA GLU A 33 10.29 -7.63 -1.88
C GLU A 33 10.63 -6.91 -0.58
N SER A 34 10.16 -7.44 0.55
CA SER A 34 10.38 -6.83 1.87
C SER A 34 11.85 -6.59 2.21
N HIS A 35 12.76 -7.39 1.64
CA HIS A 35 14.21 -7.33 1.88
C HIS A 35 15.01 -7.11 0.58
N SER A 36 14.39 -6.70 -0.53
CA SER A 36 15.11 -6.17 -1.68
C SER A 36 15.68 -4.77 -1.39
N ALA A 37 16.66 -4.35 -2.16
CA ALA A 37 17.29 -3.02 -2.00
C ALA A 37 16.29 -1.88 -2.20
N GLU A 38 15.32 -2.11 -3.07
CA GLU A 38 14.27 -1.14 -3.38
C GLU A 38 12.94 -1.83 -3.68
N MET A 39 11.89 -1.06 -3.62
CA MET A 39 10.53 -1.45 -3.99
C MET A 39 9.92 -0.34 -4.83
N GLN A 40 9.07 -0.71 -5.78
CA GLN A 40 8.43 0.32 -6.61
C GLN A 40 6.97 -0.04 -6.92
N VAL A 41 6.18 1.00 -7.14
CA VAL A 41 4.82 0.89 -7.66
C VAL A 41 4.69 1.71 -8.93
N THR A 42 4.11 1.11 -9.97
CA THR A 42 3.72 1.80 -11.19
C THR A 42 2.20 1.85 -11.28
N ILE A 43 1.67 3.05 -11.47
CA ILE A 43 0.23 3.32 -11.54
C ILE A 43 -0.08 3.81 -12.94
N SER A 44 -0.87 3.06 -13.69
CA SER A 44 -1.32 3.42 -15.04
C SER A 44 -2.78 3.88 -15.03
N GLY A 45 -3.18 4.64 -16.06
CA GLY A 45 -4.55 5.09 -16.27
C GLY A 45 -4.96 6.30 -15.44
N LEU A 46 -4.01 7.00 -14.80
CA LEU A 46 -4.27 8.27 -14.13
C LEU A 46 -4.58 9.38 -15.15
N PRO A 47 -5.47 10.35 -14.80
CA PRO A 47 -5.83 11.44 -15.70
C PRO A 47 -4.67 12.42 -15.89
N ALA A 48 -4.42 12.86 -17.13
CA ALA A 48 -3.49 13.92 -17.42
C ALA A 48 -4.03 15.29 -16.96
N GLY A 49 -3.12 16.22 -16.63
CA GLY A 49 -3.46 17.60 -16.27
C GLY A 49 -3.91 17.80 -14.82
N GLU A 50 -4.10 16.74 -14.07
CA GLU A 50 -4.47 16.82 -12.65
C GLU A 50 -3.24 17.12 -11.77
N ARG A 51 -3.42 17.91 -10.70
CA ARG A 51 -2.37 18.19 -9.74
C ARG A 51 -2.16 17.03 -8.79
N LEU A 52 -0.92 16.58 -8.65
CA LEU A 52 -0.52 15.65 -7.61
C LEU A 52 -0.55 16.35 -6.24
N ASN A 53 -1.35 15.86 -5.30
CA ASN A 53 -1.31 16.33 -3.91
C ASN A 53 -0.20 15.58 -3.14
N ALA A 54 1.01 16.13 -3.16
CA ALA A 54 2.16 15.54 -2.49
C ALA A 54 2.02 15.52 -0.95
N GLU A 55 1.22 16.41 -0.37
CA GLU A 55 0.97 16.45 1.06
C GLU A 55 0.09 15.27 1.50
N THR A 56 -1.02 15.01 0.80
CA THR A 56 -1.86 13.85 1.06
C THR A 56 -1.07 12.54 0.94
N LEU A 57 -0.22 12.43 -0.10
CA LEU A 57 0.65 11.27 -0.26
C LEU A 57 1.59 11.09 0.94
N ARG A 58 2.31 12.14 1.34
CA ARG A 58 3.25 12.07 2.49
C ARG A 58 2.54 11.78 3.80
N THR A 59 1.38 12.38 4.03
CA THR A 59 0.58 12.17 5.24
C THR A 59 0.15 10.72 5.36
N LEU A 60 -0.34 10.10 4.27
CA LEU A 60 -0.73 8.70 4.29
C LEU A 60 0.47 7.76 4.52
N LEU A 61 1.61 8.04 3.85
CA LEU A 61 2.83 7.27 4.06
C LEU A 61 3.36 7.40 5.49
N ALA A 62 3.32 8.61 6.07
CA ALA A 62 3.73 8.87 7.45
C ALA A 62 2.87 8.08 8.45
N ARG A 63 1.56 8.00 8.25
CA ARG A 63 0.64 7.19 9.09
C ARG A 63 0.96 5.70 9.04
N ARG A 64 1.43 5.20 7.92
CA ARG A 64 1.79 3.79 7.72
C ARG A 64 3.19 3.47 8.24
N ARG A 65 4.10 4.44 8.35
CA ARG A 65 5.51 4.23 8.68
C ARG A 65 5.67 3.34 9.93
N PRO A 66 6.60 2.36 9.91
CA PRO A 66 6.89 1.53 11.09
C PRO A 66 7.54 2.35 12.22
N GLY A 67 7.50 1.84 13.45
CA GLY A 67 8.17 2.47 14.59
C GLY A 67 7.39 3.59 15.28
N GLN A 68 6.11 3.80 14.97
CA GLN A 68 5.28 4.87 15.57
C GLN A 68 4.69 4.51 16.94
N SER A 69 4.68 3.25 17.31
CA SER A 69 4.18 2.78 18.61
C SER A 69 4.84 1.48 19.03
N ALA A 70 4.70 1.13 20.31
CA ALA A 70 5.17 -0.14 20.85
C ALA A 70 4.49 -1.37 20.23
N LEU A 71 3.37 -1.19 19.52
CA LEU A 71 2.63 -2.24 18.83
C LEU A 71 3.09 -2.46 17.39
N THR A 72 3.97 -1.61 16.87
CA THR A 72 4.51 -1.73 15.52
C THR A 72 5.85 -2.45 15.50
N THR A 73 6.28 -2.89 14.32
CA THR A 73 7.61 -3.53 14.14
C THR A 73 8.76 -2.60 14.57
N ALA A 74 9.83 -3.17 15.09
CA ALA A 74 11.08 -2.46 15.41
C ALA A 74 11.84 -1.96 14.16
N ARG A 75 11.45 -2.37 12.96
CA ARG A 75 12.04 -1.91 11.71
C ARG A 75 11.92 -0.39 11.58
N GLN A 76 12.99 0.26 11.16
CA GLN A 76 13.01 1.70 10.91
C GLN A 76 13.29 1.98 9.44
N GLU A 77 12.32 2.62 8.79
CA GLU A 77 12.41 3.00 7.38
C GLU A 77 11.89 4.44 7.22
N PRO A 78 12.56 5.27 6.44
CA PRO A 78 12.08 6.63 6.18
C PRO A 78 10.82 6.64 5.31
N ASP A 79 10.62 5.61 4.48
CA ASP A 79 9.52 5.48 3.51
C ASP A 79 9.37 6.74 2.62
N GLU A 80 10.50 7.32 2.21
CA GLU A 80 10.53 8.51 1.36
C GLU A 80 10.22 8.11 -0.10
N PRO A 81 9.15 8.67 -0.70
CA PRO A 81 8.78 8.38 -2.08
C PRO A 81 9.68 9.16 -3.06
N GLU A 82 10.23 8.45 -4.03
CA GLU A 82 10.91 9.04 -5.18
C GLU A 82 10.06 8.83 -6.44
N ILE A 83 9.54 9.90 -7.02
CA ILE A 83 8.73 9.85 -8.24
C ILE A 83 9.67 9.83 -9.44
N LEU A 84 9.67 8.72 -10.19
CA LEU A 84 10.56 8.49 -11.32
C LEU A 84 9.93 8.92 -12.66
N SER A 85 8.60 8.84 -12.80
CA SER A 85 7.89 9.13 -14.04
C SER A 85 6.44 9.57 -13.80
N GLY A 86 5.77 10.03 -14.86
CA GLY A 86 4.35 10.32 -14.88
C GLY A 86 3.94 11.64 -14.22
N VAL A 87 4.90 12.42 -13.67
CA VAL A 87 4.65 13.73 -13.05
C VAL A 87 5.66 14.75 -13.56
N LYS A 88 5.18 15.91 -13.96
CA LYS A 88 6.02 17.07 -14.35
C LYS A 88 5.48 18.32 -13.67
N ASP A 89 6.33 19.04 -12.94
CA ASP A 89 5.98 20.27 -12.21
C ASP A 89 4.78 20.11 -11.29
N GLY A 90 4.64 18.91 -10.68
CA GLY A 90 3.52 18.57 -9.79
C GLY A 90 2.21 18.26 -10.52
N ILE A 91 2.23 18.10 -11.83
CA ILE A 91 1.05 17.75 -12.65
C ILE A 91 1.24 16.36 -13.25
N LEU A 92 0.18 15.56 -13.22
CA LEU A 92 0.14 14.25 -13.85
C LEU A 92 0.17 14.40 -15.38
N THR A 93 1.07 13.67 -16.04
CA THR A 93 1.24 13.77 -17.50
C THR A 93 0.30 12.87 -18.28
N GLY A 94 -0.38 11.92 -17.60
CA GLY A 94 -1.15 10.85 -18.24
C GLY A 94 -0.34 9.59 -18.53
N GLU A 95 1.00 9.70 -18.49
CA GLU A 95 1.88 8.53 -18.51
C GLU A 95 1.85 7.80 -17.17
N PRO A 96 2.26 6.52 -17.11
CA PRO A 96 2.32 5.79 -15.86
C PRO A 96 3.19 6.50 -14.82
N VAL A 97 2.65 6.65 -13.62
CA VAL A 97 3.38 7.20 -12.47
C VAL A 97 4.13 6.06 -11.78
N THR A 98 5.45 6.17 -11.73
CA THR A 98 6.30 5.23 -11.02
C THR A 98 6.88 5.88 -9.78
N ILE A 99 6.69 5.24 -8.63
CA ILE A 99 7.23 5.67 -7.34
C ILE A 99 8.13 4.57 -6.80
N ARG A 100 9.36 4.94 -6.44
CA ARG A 100 10.37 4.07 -5.85
C ARG A 100 10.54 4.38 -4.37
N PHE A 101 10.87 3.34 -3.59
CA PHE A 101 11.24 3.41 -2.18
C PHE A 101 12.52 2.61 -1.96
N ALA A 102 13.54 3.22 -1.40
CA ALA A 102 14.74 2.53 -0.95
C ALA A 102 14.48 1.81 0.38
N ASN A 103 14.91 0.57 0.51
CA ASN A 103 14.94 -0.17 1.76
C ASN A 103 16.30 0.02 2.44
N ARG A 104 16.30 0.47 3.68
CA ARG A 104 17.53 0.72 4.46
C ARG A 104 17.77 -0.34 5.53
N ASP A 105 16.72 -0.85 6.16
CA ASP A 105 16.79 -1.88 7.20
C ASP A 105 16.51 -3.27 6.59
N MET A 106 17.45 -3.74 5.77
CA MET A 106 17.40 -5.07 5.16
C MET A 106 18.14 -6.06 6.04
N ARG A 107 17.49 -7.18 6.40
CA ARG A 107 18.06 -8.25 7.23
C ARG A 107 17.85 -9.62 6.58
N PRO A 108 18.42 -9.88 5.41
CA PRO A 108 18.24 -11.17 4.73
C PRO A 108 18.78 -12.35 5.54
N ALA A 109 19.82 -12.13 6.34
CA ALA A 109 20.41 -13.18 7.18
C ALA A 109 19.42 -13.75 8.22
N ASP A 110 18.48 -12.94 8.74
CA ASP A 110 17.49 -13.38 9.71
C ASP A 110 16.51 -14.43 9.13
N TYR A 111 16.49 -14.59 7.81
CA TYR A 111 15.58 -15.50 7.10
C TYR A 111 16.26 -16.75 6.55
N GLU A 112 17.58 -16.91 6.74
CA GLU A 112 18.31 -18.09 6.23
C GLU A 112 17.75 -19.39 6.82
N ALA A 113 17.45 -19.41 8.12
CA ALA A 113 16.93 -20.59 8.81
C ALA A 113 15.52 -21.00 8.34
N VAL A 114 14.72 -20.07 7.79
CA VAL A 114 13.35 -20.32 7.34
C VAL A 114 13.24 -20.55 5.84
N LYS A 115 14.31 -20.49 5.08
CA LYS A 115 14.30 -20.76 3.63
C LYS A 115 13.87 -22.18 3.28
N THR A 116 14.06 -23.14 4.18
CA THR A 116 13.73 -24.54 3.97
C THR A 116 12.53 -25.01 4.78
N VAL A 117 12.07 -24.22 5.76
CA VAL A 117 10.97 -24.59 6.65
C VAL A 117 9.91 -23.49 6.64
N PRO A 118 8.75 -23.74 6.03
CA PRO A 118 7.66 -22.76 5.99
C PRO A 118 7.20 -22.41 7.42
N ARG A 119 7.08 -21.14 7.71
CA ARG A 119 6.59 -20.66 9.02
C ARG A 119 5.08 -20.92 9.14
N PRO A 120 4.61 -21.44 10.31
CA PRO A 120 3.17 -21.60 10.58
C PRO A 120 2.43 -20.26 10.46
N ALA A 121 1.18 -20.31 9.99
CA ALA A 121 0.31 -19.14 9.80
C ALA A 121 0.89 -18.04 8.88
N HIS A 122 1.87 -18.39 8.04
CA HIS A 122 2.48 -17.49 7.05
C HIS A 122 2.24 -18.00 5.62
N ALA A 123 2.41 -17.14 4.63
CA ALA A 123 2.23 -17.51 3.22
C ALA A 123 3.40 -18.32 2.62
N ASP A 124 4.40 -18.65 3.39
CA ASP A 124 5.62 -19.31 2.94
C ASP A 124 5.34 -20.61 2.17
N TYR A 125 4.49 -21.47 2.74
CA TYR A 125 4.17 -22.75 2.09
C TYR A 125 3.40 -22.57 0.79
N THR A 126 2.49 -21.60 0.75
CA THR A 126 1.76 -21.27 -0.48
C THR A 126 2.71 -20.74 -1.55
N GLN A 127 3.67 -19.91 -1.19
CA GLN A 127 4.70 -19.42 -2.12
C GLN A 127 5.62 -20.57 -2.58
N TYR A 128 6.03 -21.44 -1.66
CA TYR A 128 6.82 -22.62 -2.03
C TYR A 128 6.12 -23.48 -3.09
N LEU A 129 4.82 -23.73 -2.93
CA LEU A 129 4.04 -24.48 -3.92
C LEU A 129 3.92 -23.76 -5.27
N GLN A 130 3.96 -22.43 -5.29
CA GLN A 130 3.78 -21.62 -6.50
C GLN A 130 5.09 -21.40 -7.27
N ILE A 131 6.19 -21.16 -6.57
CA ILE A 131 7.46 -20.75 -7.17
C ILE A 131 8.65 -21.65 -6.80
N GLY A 132 8.43 -22.71 -5.98
CA GLY A 132 9.48 -23.64 -5.57
C GLY A 132 10.47 -23.09 -4.54
N ALA A 133 10.21 -21.92 -3.95
CA ALA A 133 11.08 -21.25 -3.01
C ALA A 133 10.31 -20.52 -1.91
N ILE A 134 10.95 -20.28 -0.77
CA ILE A 134 10.44 -19.45 0.33
C ILE A 134 11.21 -18.12 0.31
N PRO A 135 10.61 -17.02 -0.18
CA PRO A 135 11.28 -15.72 -0.22
C PRO A 135 11.52 -15.14 1.18
N ALA A 136 12.61 -14.40 1.35
CA ALA A 136 12.92 -13.74 2.60
C ALA A 136 11.79 -12.76 3.01
N GLY A 137 11.33 -12.87 4.28
CA GLY A 137 10.30 -11.98 4.81
C GLY A 137 8.92 -12.09 4.15
N GLY A 138 8.67 -13.19 3.41
CA GLY A 138 7.41 -13.42 2.71
C GLY A 138 7.37 -12.83 1.29
N GLY A 139 8.46 -12.29 0.78
CA GLY A 139 8.58 -11.78 -0.58
C GLY A 139 7.48 -10.80 -0.96
N ALA A 140 6.82 -11.07 -2.07
CA ALA A 140 5.68 -10.28 -2.57
C ALA A 140 4.45 -10.30 -1.62
N LEU A 141 4.31 -11.32 -0.75
CA LEU A 141 3.24 -11.41 0.24
C LEU A 141 3.66 -10.84 1.61
N GLY A 142 4.84 -10.23 1.70
CA GLY A 142 5.31 -9.57 2.90
C GLY A 142 4.50 -8.31 3.24
N GLY A 143 4.31 -8.05 4.54
CA GLY A 143 3.55 -6.88 5.01
C GLY A 143 4.10 -5.54 4.51
N ARG A 144 5.39 -5.44 4.19
CA ARG A 144 6.00 -4.22 3.66
C ARG A 144 5.47 -3.85 2.26
N MET A 145 4.98 -4.79 1.49
CA MET A 145 4.36 -4.51 0.18
C MET A 145 3.15 -3.57 0.27
N THR A 146 2.52 -3.48 1.43
CA THR A 146 1.44 -2.51 1.68
C THR A 146 1.90 -1.05 1.57
N LEU A 147 3.20 -0.75 1.67
CA LEU A 147 3.77 0.58 1.39
C LEU A 147 3.42 1.04 -0.02
N LEU A 148 3.56 0.16 -0.99
CA LEU A 148 3.29 0.45 -2.40
C LEU A 148 1.80 0.72 -2.65
N LEU A 149 0.92 -0.04 -1.97
CA LEU A 149 -0.53 0.21 -2.00
C LEU A 149 -0.88 1.55 -1.35
N CYS A 150 -0.22 1.90 -0.24
CA CYS A 150 -0.40 3.20 0.41
C CYS A 150 0.07 4.36 -0.49
N ALA A 151 1.16 4.18 -1.24
CA ALA A 151 1.62 5.20 -2.17
C ALA A 151 0.61 5.43 -3.31
N ALA A 152 0.13 4.35 -3.94
CA ALA A 152 -0.92 4.44 -4.94
C ALA A 152 -2.21 5.05 -4.37
N GLY A 153 -2.61 4.62 -3.17
CA GLY A 153 -3.76 5.15 -2.44
C GLY A 153 -3.63 6.63 -2.13
N GLY A 154 -2.44 7.12 -1.76
CA GLY A 154 -2.17 8.53 -1.48
C GLY A 154 -2.39 9.42 -2.71
N ILE A 155 -1.96 8.97 -3.90
CA ILE A 155 -2.26 9.68 -5.15
C ILE A 155 -3.77 9.69 -5.42
N ALA A 156 -4.42 8.53 -5.31
CA ALA A 156 -5.85 8.41 -5.56
C ALA A 156 -6.68 9.27 -4.58
N LEU A 157 -6.33 9.28 -3.30
CA LEU A 157 -6.98 10.13 -2.29
C LEU A 157 -6.85 11.61 -2.63
N GLY A 158 -5.66 12.08 -3.01
CA GLY A 158 -5.45 13.47 -3.40
C GLY A 158 -6.31 13.88 -4.60
N LEU A 159 -6.51 13.00 -5.58
CA LEU A 159 -7.40 13.24 -6.72
C LEU A 159 -8.88 13.23 -6.32
N LEU A 160 -9.28 12.38 -5.39
CA LEU A 160 -10.65 12.31 -4.86
C LEU A 160 -10.98 13.54 -4.01
N GLU A 161 -10.05 13.99 -3.16
CA GLU A 161 -10.19 15.19 -2.33
C GLU A 161 -10.46 16.44 -3.19
N GLN A 162 -9.77 16.60 -4.32
CA GLN A 162 -10.01 17.69 -5.28
C GLN A 162 -11.44 17.68 -5.83
N ARG A 163 -12.11 16.54 -5.81
CA ARG A 163 -13.51 16.35 -6.23
C ARG A 163 -14.50 16.35 -5.05
N GLY A 164 -14.05 16.68 -3.85
CA GLY A 164 -14.88 16.69 -2.64
C GLY A 164 -15.27 15.29 -2.16
N ILE A 165 -14.59 14.24 -2.64
CA ILE A 165 -14.83 12.86 -2.23
C ILE A 165 -13.85 12.49 -1.12
N THR A 166 -14.36 12.01 0.00
CA THR A 166 -13.57 11.56 1.15
C THR A 166 -13.70 10.05 1.30
N VAL A 167 -12.57 9.37 1.50
CA VAL A 167 -12.50 7.94 1.80
C VAL A 167 -11.93 7.78 3.20
N ALA A 168 -12.58 6.96 4.04
CA ALA A 168 -12.13 6.65 5.38
C ALA A 168 -12.24 5.16 5.66
N ALA A 169 -11.34 4.66 6.50
CA ALA A 169 -11.38 3.31 7.03
C ALA A 169 -11.37 3.38 8.56
N ARG A 170 -12.01 2.40 9.19
CA ARG A 170 -12.13 2.29 10.63
C ARG A 170 -11.98 0.84 11.06
N LEU A 171 -11.21 0.62 12.12
CA LEU A 171 -11.14 -0.65 12.80
C LEU A 171 -12.39 -0.81 13.68
N LEU A 172 -13.18 -1.87 13.48
CA LEU A 172 -14.40 -2.13 14.22
C LEU A 172 -14.18 -3.00 15.45
N SER A 173 -13.30 -3.97 15.35
CA SER A 173 -12.98 -4.88 16.45
C SER A 173 -11.64 -5.56 16.25
N VAL A 174 -11.03 -5.97 17.37
CA VAL A 174 -9.88 -6.87 17.41
C VAL A 174 -10.24 -7.97 18.42
N GLY A 175 -10.47 -9.18 17.94
CA GLY A 175 -11.01 -10.26 18.77
C GLY A 175 -12.35 -9.89 19.40
N ALA A 176 -12.44 -9.97 20.72
CA ALA A 176 -13.65 -9.60 21.48
C ALA A 176 -13.76 -8.08 21.77
N VAL A 177 -12.68 -7.33 21.58
CA VAL A 177 -12.67 -5.88 21.82
C VAL A 177 -13.30 -5.17 20.64
N ARG A 178 -14.32 -4.37 20.91
CA ARG A 178 -15.04 -3.59 19.90
C ARG A 178 -14.78 -2.08 20.09
N ASP A 179 -14.69 -1.35 18.97
CA ASP A 179 -14.63 0.10 19.00
C ASP A 179 -15.97 0.68 19.47
N ILE A 180 -15.91 1.75 20.28
CA ILE A 180 -17.11 2.45 20.77
C ILE A 180 -17.75 3.19 19.60
N PRO A 181 -19.09 3.09 19.40
CA PRO A 181 -19.78 3.87 18.39
C PRO A 181 -19.48 5.37 18.54
N LEU A 182 -19.10 6.04 17.48
CA LEU A 182 -18.99 7.50 17.49
C LEU A 182 -20.38 8.11 17.66
N PRO A 183 -20.50 9.25 18.37
CA PRO A 183 -21.76 9.99 18.46
C PRO A 183 -22.28 10.33 17.06
N VAL A 184 -23.60 10.45 16.96
CA VAL A 184 -24.28 10.79 15.69
C VAL A 184 -23.82 12.19 15.27
N GLN A 185 -23.03 12.23 14.21
CA GLN A 185 -22.55 13.47 13.56
C GLN A 185 -22.96 13.42 12.08
N PRO A 186 -23.06 14.58 11.40
CA PRO A 186 -23.21 14.61 9.95
C PRO A 186 -22.15 13.72 9.30
N GLU A 187 -22.58 12.91 8.36
CA GLU A 187 -21.74 11.81 7.82
C GLU A 187 -20.38 12.30 7.29
N ARG A 188 -20.32 13.48 6.70
CA ARG A 188 -19.09 14.11 6.22
C ARG A 188 -18.11 14.46 7.34
N GLU A 189 -18.59 15.01 8.45
CA GLU A 189 -17.76 15.34 9.61
C GLU A 189 -17.32 14.09 10.34
N ARG A 190 -18.20 13.09 10.41
CA ARG A 190 -17.89 11.77 10.96
C ARG A 190 -16.78 11.08 10.18
N LEU A 191 -16.81 11.12 8.85
CA LEU A 191 -15.77 10.58 7.99
C LEU A 191 -14.44 11.32 8.17
N LYS A 192 -14.47 12.66 8.27
CA LYS A 192 -13.27 13.45 8.56
C LYS A 192 -12.68 13.13 9.94
N ALA A 193 -13.51 13.00 10.96
CA ALA A 193 -13.08 12.65 12.32
C ALA A 193 -12.48 11.23 12.36
N LEU A 194 -13.02 10.28 11.58
CA LEU A 194 -12.47 8.93 11.47
C LEU A 194 -11.12 8.92 10.75
N ALA A 195 -10.98 9.70 9.67
CA ALA A 195 -9.73 9.81 8.92
C ALA A 195 -8.60 10.48 9.73
N ALA A 196 -8.94 11.33 10.69
CA ALA A 196 -7.99 12.04 11.55
C ALA A 196 -7.51 11.21 12.77
N LYS A 197 -8.18 10.10 13.10
CA LYS A 197 -7.74 9.23 14.19
C LYS A 197 -6.48 8.46 13.78
N PRO A 198 -5.40 8.48 14.59
CA PRO A 198 -4.29 7.55 14.39
C PRO A 198 -4.81 6.12 14.52
N LEU A 199 -4.29 5.24 13.68
CA LEU A 199 -4.50 3.80 13.77
C LEU A 199 -3.82 3.26 15.03
#